data_a830f7a797dc94a6f27d25fab617e9ec
#
_entry.id   a830f7a797dc94a6f27d25fab617e9ec
#
_cell.length_a   1.000
_cell.length_b   1.000
_cell.length_c   1.000
_cell.angle_alpha   90.00
_cell.angle_beta   90.00
_cell.angle_gamma   90.00
#
_symmetry.space_group_name_H-M   'P 1'
#
loop_
_entity.id
_entity.type
_entity.pdbx_description
1 polymer ?
#
loop_
_entity_poly.entity_id
_entity_poly.type
_entity_poly.pdbx_seq_one_letter_code
_entity_poly.pdbx_strand_id
1 'polypeptide(L)'
;EDFASDEQEQSKLYWTDERVTGGEDPIELGSNNSGRSVGGSTVHFTMVSLRFRPEWFRSRSLLGYGVDWPVSAQEMWRYYEEAEQMLQIAGPVNYPWGPPRGRYPKREHPMNGAAQILARGCERMGIQWATTPLATLSSPHGEAHPCVYRGFCGVGCSTNAKQSALVTWIPKAIAHGAEIRDLAMVGRIETKHGEATGVHYHREGQWRFQRAKHVVAAGYSIETPRLLLNSANGEFPSGLANGNGLVGRYLMVHSNHAVWGEVEEEVRWYKSPPSIAITEHWNYTDEGKDFHGGYCFMSQGPLPMLWAQTVATARGMWGMELRREMTKYNHMVGLKIVGEVEPQARNRVEVADEEDQYGLPIPRVSFAYSKNDKRLYEHSLESMRQVLEAAGSRNLWTQDGTAHLMGGCRMGSEPEQSVTNADGRTWEIPNLWVCDGSLMPTGGGVNPSLTIQALACRIGDRITEMGKRGEL
;
A
#
# COMPACT_ATOMS: atom_id res chain seq x y z
N GLU A 1 8.54 -15.33 -11.62
CA GLU A 1 7.72 -14.99 -10.46
C GLU A 1 6.32 -15.56 -10.64
N ASP A 2 6.07 -16.80 -10.23
CA ASP A 2 4.76 -17.47 -10.31
C ASP A 2 4.61 -18.32 -9.04
N PHE A 3 3.90 -17.79 -8.02
CA PHE A 3 3.90 -18.34 -6.66
C PHE A 3 2.75 -19.31 -6.39
N ALA A 4 1.78 -19.36 -7.29
CA ALA A 4 0.55 -20.11 -7.06
C ALA A 4 0.01 -20.71 -8.34
N SER A 5 -0.64 -21.86 -8.23
CA SER A 5 -1.30 -22.55 -9.34
C SER A 5 -2.68 -21.93 -9.62
N ASP A 6 -3.30 -21.29 -8.64
CA ASP A 6 -4.60 -20.65 -8.74
C ASP A 6 -4.70 -19.40 -7.85
N GLU A 7 -5.83 -18.68 -7.97
CA GLU A 7 -6.07 -17.40 -7.27
C GLU A 7 -6.25 -17.56 -5.75
N GLN A 8 -6.68 -18.70 -5.26
CA GLN A 8 -6.93 -18.93 -3.83
C GLN A 8 -5.64 -19.08 -3.05
N GLU A 9 -4.58 -19.53 -3.72
CA GLU A 9 -3.26 -19.64 -3.10
C GLU A 9 -2.61 -18.27 -2.80
N GLN A 10 -3.22 -17.17 -3.22
CA GLN A 10 -2.77 -15.82 -2.89
C GLN A 10 -2.61 -15.61 -1.36
N SER A 11 -3.43 -16.28 -0.55
CA SER A 11 -3.36 -16.23 0.90
C SER A 11 -2.00 -16.66 1.46
N LYS A 12 -1.24 -17.51 0.76
CA LYS A 12 0.12 -17.92 1.14
C LYS A 12 1.14 -16.77 1.16
N LEU A 13 0.82 -15.67 0.46
CA LEU A 13 1.68 -14.47 0.39
C LEU A 13 1.40 -13.47 1.50
N TYR A 14 0.38 -13.69 2.33
CA TYR A 14 -0.08 -12.77 3.35
C TYR A 14 0.23 -13.24 4.78
N TRP A 15 0.28 -12.28 5.69
CA TRP A 15 0.05 -12.55 7.11
C TRP A 15 -1.45 -12.81 7.31
N THR A 16 -1.83 -14.05 7.58
CA THR A 16 -3.24 -14.47 7.66
C THR A 16 -3.71 -14.73 9.08
N ASP A 17 -2.81 -14.80 10.04
CA ASP A 17 -3.03 -15.30 11.38
C ASP A 17 -2.27 -14.47 12.44
N GLU A 18 -2.49 -14.83 13.72
CA GLU A 18 -1.75 -14.30 14.85
C GLU A 18 -1.85 -12.78 15.01
N ARG A 19 -3.08 -12.25 14.95
CA ARG A 19 -3.38 -10.83 15.16
C ARG A 19 -4.71 -10.63 15.87
N VAL A 20 -4.76 -9.64 16.75
CA VAL A 20 -5.99 -9.20 17.39
C VAL A 20 -6.45 -7.90 16.73
N THR A 21 -7.69 -7.87 16.25
CA THR A 21 -8.30 -6.66 15.72
C THR A 21 -9.38 -6.15 16.67
N GLY A 22 -9.50 -4.82 16.78
CA GLY A 22 -10.45 -4.17 17.68
C GLY A 22 -10.75 -2.73 17.24
N GLY A 23 -11.46 -2.00 18.08
CA GLY A 23 -11.93 -0.64 17.79
C GLY A 23 -13.39 -0.63 17.34
N GLU A 24 -13.90 0.54 16.96
CA GLU A 24 -15.29 0.70 16.49
C GLU A 24 -15.48 0.13 15.08
N ASP A 25 -14.46 0.23 14.23
CA ASP A 25 -14.47 -0.25 12.85
C ASP A 25 -13.26 -1.18 12.63
N PRO A 26 -13.26 -2.42 13.15
CA PRO A 26 -12.12 -3.32 13.07
C PRO A 26 -11.70 -3.60 11.62
N ILE A 27 -10.39 -3.53 11.35
CA ILE A 27 -9.87 -3.83 10.01
C ILE A 27 -9.72 -5.34 9.85
N GLU A 28 -10.21 -5.88 8.74
CA GLU A 28 -9.87 -7.23 8.34
C GLU A 28 -8.40 -7.26 7.87
N LEU A 29 -7.54 -7.92 8.64
CA LEU A 29 -6.13 -8.08 8.34
C LEU A 29 -5.88 -9.39 7.59
N GLY A 30 -4.87 -9.38 6.73
CA GLY A 30 -4.47 -10.54 5.97
C GLY A 30 -4.61 -10.34 4.46
N SER A 31 -5.79 -10.32 3.92
CA SER A 31 -5.96 -10.15 2.48
C SER A 31 -5.66 -8.71 2.01
N ASN A 32 -4.80 -8.53 1.03
CA ASN A 32 -4.39 -7.26 0.42
C ASN A 32 -3.65 -6.24 1.31
N ASN A 33 -3.51 -6.50 2.60
CA ASN A 33 -2.99 -5.49 3.53
C ASN A 33 -1.54 -5.76 3.97
N SER A 34 -1.06 -7.00 3.93
CA SER A 34 0.25 -7.35 4.47
C SER A 34 0.90 -8.52 3.73
N GLY A 35 2.00 -8.25 3.03
CA GLY A 35 2.80 -9.29 2.37
C GLY A 35 3.79 -9.94 3.32
N ARG A 36 4.00 -11.24 3.18
CA ARG A 36 4.97 -12.05 3.93
C ARG A 36 5.82 -12.88 2.98
N SER A 37 6.73 -12.22 2.27
CA SER A 37 7.63 -12.89 1.33
C SER A 37 8.82 -12.00 0.99
N VAL A 38 9.87 -12.58 0.41
CA VAL A 38 10.95 -11.79 -0.21
C VAL A 38 10.37 -10.95 -1.33
N GLY A 39 10.57 -9.63 -1.27
CA GLY A 39 9.88 -8.66 -2.13
C GLY A 39 8.67 -7.97 -1.48
N GLY A 40 8.24 -8.45 -0.29
CA GLY A 40 7.16 -7.86 0.49
C GLY A 40 5.84 -7.76 -0.28
N SER A 41 4.99 -6.81 0.08
CA SER A 41 3.68 -6.63 -0.56
C SER A 41 3.72 -6.34 -2.06
N THR A 42 4.90 -6.01 -2.63
CA THR A 42 5.00 -5.80 -4.09
C THR A 42 4.86 -7.11 -4.90
N VAL A 43 4.98 -8.27 -4.28
CA VAL A 43 4.77 -9.56 -4.97
C VAL A 43 3.30 -9.87 -5.24
N HIS A 44 2.37 -9.22 -4.53
CA HIS A 44 0.92 -9.38 -4.72
C HIS A 44 0.18 -8.08 -5.03
N PHE A 45 0.86 -6.92 -5.09
CA PHE A 45 0.22 -5.63 -5.36
C PHE A 45 -0.38 -5.54 -6.77
N THR A 46 -1.30 -4.60 -6.96
CA THR A 46 -1.95 -4.33 -8.24
C THR A 46 -1.15 -3.39 -9.15
N MET A 47 0.08 -3.09 -8.80
CA MET A 47 1.09 -2.33 -9.57
C MET A 47 0.75 -0.85 -9.79
N VAL A 48 -0.34 -0.33 -9.26
CA VAL A 48 -0.71 1.08 -9.37
C VAL A 48 0.38 1.95 -8.77
N SER A 49 0.89 2.91 -9.55
CA SER A 49 2.10 3.68 -9.23
C SER A 49 1.86 5.16 -9.46
N LEU A 50 1.30 5.81 -8.46
CA LEU A 50 0.91 7.21 -8.48
C LEU A 50 1.82 8.02 -7.55
N ARG A 51 2.18 9.25 -7.96
CA ARG A 51 2.87 10.20 -7.10
C ARG A 51 1.88 10.89 -6.18
N PHE A 52 2.30 11.19 -4.97
CA PHE A 52 1.54 12.10 -4.11
C PHE A 52 1.56 13.50 -4.69
N ARG A 53 0.45 14.23 -4.54
CA ARG A 53 0.32 15.62 -4.94
C ARG A 53 1.10 16.53 -3.97
N PRO A 54 1.66 17.66 -4.44
CA PRO A 54 2.44 18.56 -3.59
C PRO A 54 1.72 19.05 -2.33
N GLU A 55 0.42 19.30 -2.42
CA GLU A 55 -0.40 19.77 -1.30
C GLU A 55 -0.50 18.75 -0.16
N TRP A 56 -0.41 17.45 -0.43
CA TRP A 56 -0.46 16.41 0.62
C TRP A 56 0.77 16.36 1.50
N PHE A 57 1.90 16.91 1.04
CA PHE A 57 3.07 17.13 1.88
C PHE A 57 2.90 18.29 2.86
N ARG A 58 1.87 19.09 2.69
CA ARG A 58 1.52 20.27 3.47
C ARG A 58 0.07 20.20 3.98
N SER A 59 -0.40 19.00 4.31
CA SER A 59 -1.79 18.74 4.69
C SER A 59 -2.26 19.65 5.83
N ARG A 60 -1.44 19.85 6.87
CA ARG A 60 -1.81 20.70 7.99
C ARG A 60 -1.93 22.18 7.60
N SER A 61 -0.89 22.70 6.94
CA SER A 61 -0.83 24.13 6.64
C SER A 61 -1.68 24.56 5.44
N LEU A 62 -1.93 23.67 4.46
CA LEU A 62 -2.71 23.99 3.27
C LEU A 62 -4.13 23.45 3.29
N LEU A 63 -4.35 22.30 3.91
CA LEU A 63 -5.64 21.59 3.86
C LEU A 63 -6.33 21.52 5.23
N GLY A 64 -5.65 21.91 6.32
CA GLY A 64 -6.22 22.05 7.66
C GLY A 64 -6.31 20.75 8.48
N TYR A 65 -5.86 19.60 7.97
CA TYR A 65 -5.88 18.31 8.67
C TYR A 65 -4.51 17.63 8.71
N GLY A 66 -4.37 16.59 9.54
CA GLY A 66 -3.14 15.81 9.67
C GLY A 66 -1.96 16.64 10.16
N VAL A 67 -0.80 16.41 9.57
CA VAL A 67 0.47 17.14 9.83
C VAL A 67 1.18 17.43 8.52
N ASP A 68 2.05 18.43 8.51
CA ASP A 68 2.96 18.66 7.38
C ASP A 68 4.08 17.60 7.42
N TRP A 69 4.47 17.13 6.25
CA TRP A 69 5.60 16.23 6.13
C TRP A 69 6.91 17.00 6.34
N PRO A 70 7.93 16.41 6.98
CA PRO A 70 9.24 17.06 7.17
C PRO A 70 10.08 17.08 5.88
N VAL A 71 9.56 16.57 4.79
CA VAL A 71 10.16 16.54 3.45
C VAL A 71 9.25 17.27 2.46
N SER A 72 9.85 17.98 1.50
CA SER A 72 9.08 18.72 0.50
C SER A 72 8.71 17.84 -0.70
N ALA A 73 7.60 18.18 -1.36
CA ALA A 73 7.24 17.56 -2.63
C ALA A 73 8.34 17.73 -3.69
N GLN A 74 9.00 18.88 -3.72
CA GLN A 74 10.09 19.17 -4.68
C GLN A 74 11.28 18.21 -4.47
N GLU A 75 11.67 17.96 -3.23
CA GLU A 75 12.71 16.98 -2.92
C GLU A 75 12.30 15.57 -3.33
N MET A 76 11.07 15.18 -3.02
CA MET A 76 10.54 13.85 -3.34
C MET A 76 10.41 13.59 -4.85
N TRP A 77 10.27 14.65 -5.67
CA TRP A 77 10.06 14.50 -7.12
C TRP A 77 11.19 13.72 -7.81
N ARG A 78 12.44 14.00 -7.45
CA ARG A 78 13.61 13.26 -7.95
C ARG A 78 13.52 11.77 -7.60
N TYR A 79 13.14 11.44 -6.37
CA TYR A 79 13.05 10.04 -5.92
C TYR A 79 11.86 9.30 -6.51
N TYR A 80 10.78 10.01 -6.82
CA TYR A 80 9.71 9.43 -7.63
C TYR A 80 10.21 9.06 -9.03
N GLU A 81 10.97 9.92 -9.69
CA GLU A 81 11.55 9.64 -11.01
C GLU A 81 12.49 8.43 -10.96
N GLU A 82 13.32 8.34 -9.95
CA GLU A 82 14.21 7.20 -9.73
C GLU A 82 13.42 5.89 -9.56
N ALA A 83 12.41 5.88 -8.70
CA ALA A 83 11.56 4.72 -8.48
C ALA A 83 10.78 4.33 -9.76
N GLU A 84 10.24 5.30 -10.49
CA GLU A 84 9.55 5.05 -11.76
C GLU A 84 10.47 4.45 -12.83
N GLN A 85 11.71 4.93 -12.92
CA GLN A 85 12.72 4.35 -13.81
C GLN A 85 13.11 2.94 -13.40
N MET A 86 13.27 2.68 -12.10
CA MET A 86 13.55 1.35 -11.59
C MET A 86 12.44 0.35 -11.91
N LEU A 87 11.20 0.76 -11.70
CA LEU A 87 10.01 -0.06 -11.90
C LEU A 87 9.52 -0.04 -13.36
N GLN A 88 10.16 0.71 -14.25
CA GLN A 88 9.77 0.83 -15.66
C GLN A 88 8.26 1.10 -15.82
N ILE A 89 7.73 2.08 -15.07
CA ILE A 89 6.30 2.38 -15.03
C ILE A 89 5.75 2.61 -16.43
N ALA A 90 4.66 1.91 -16.75
CA ALA A 90 3.89 2.11 -17.97
C ALA A 90 2.72 3.08 -17.68
N GLY A 91 2.63 4.17 -18.42
CA GLY A 91 1.58 5.16 -18.20
C GLY A 91 1.30 6.03 -19.42
N PRO A 92 0.25 6.88 -19.36
CA PRO A 92 -0.19 7.72 -20.47
C PRO A 92 0.85 8.80 -20.79
N VAL A 93 0.79 9.30 -22.02
CA VAL A 93 1.65 10.42 -22.45
C VAL A 93 1.41 11.66 -21.59
N ASN A 94 0.14 11.94 -21.29
CA ASN A 94 -0.28 13.06 -20.45
C ASN A 94 -1.14 12.50 -19.30
N TYR A 95 -0.58 12.48 -18.11
CA TYR A 95 -1.36 12.19 -16.91
C TYR A 95 -1.98 13.49 -16.40
N PRO A 96 -3.32 13.58 -16.26
CA PRO A 96 -3.99 14.87 -16.12
C PRO A 96 -3.90 15.49 -14.71
N TRP A 97 -3.43 14.76 -13.72
CA TRP A 97 -3.37 15.21 -12.34
C TRP A 97 -1.94 15.33 -11.82
N GLY A 98 -1.76 16.20 -10.84
CA GLY A 98 -0.47 16.54 -10.27
C GLY A 98 0.34 17.52 -11.13
N PRO A 99 1.56 17.86 -10.70
CA PRO A 99 2.44 18.77 -11.44
C PRO A 99 2.87 18.17 -12.79
N PRO A 100 3.25 19.03 -13.75
CA PRO A 100 3.85 18.56 -14.99
C PRO A 100 5.02 17.62 -14.74
N ARG A 101 5.07 16.56 -15.52
CA ARG A 101 6.08 15.51 -15.42
C ARG A 101 6.62 15.12 -16.80
N GLY A 102 7.77 14.47 -16.83
CA GLY A 102 8.29 13.81 -18.03
C GLY A 102 7.44 12.59 -18.43
N ARG A 103 7.77 12.00 -19.56
CA ARG A 103 7.12 10.75 -20.01
C ARG A 103 7.44 9.59 -19.08
N TYR A 104 6.48 8.71 -18.90
CA TYR A 104 6.71 7.43 -18.24
C TYR A 104 7.72 6.57 -19.03
N PRO A 105 8.52 5.70 -18.37
CA PRO A 105 9.50 4.84 -19.03
C PRO A 105 8.89 3.93 -20.11
N LYS A 106 7.64 3.51 -19.91
CA LYS A 106 6.90 2.68 -20.85
C LYS A 106 5.56 3.33 -21.23
N ARG A 107 5.06 2.97 -22.41
CA ARG A 107 3.72 3.39 -22.86
C ARG A 107 2.66 2.68 -22.01
N GLU A 108 1.51 3.31 -21.91
CA GLU A 108 0.31 2.75 -21.26
C GLU A 108 -0.13 1.40 -21.85
N HIS A 109 -0.80 0.63 -21.04
CA HIS A 109 -1.45 -0.61 -21.47
C HIS A 109 -2.75 -0.34 -22.23
N PRO A 110 -3.15 -1.22 -23.18
CA PRO A 110 -4.43 -1.11 -23.84
C PRO A 110 -5.57 -1.27 -22.82
N MET A 111 -6.65 -0.54 -23.05
CA MET A 111 -7.86 -0.61 -22.22
C MET A 111 -8.56 -1.96 -22.38
N ASN A 112 -8.92 -2.58 -21.25
CA ASN A 112 -9.87 -3.70 -21.23
C ASN A 112 -11.31 -3.20 -21.17
N GLY A 113 -12.29 -4.11 -21.21
CA GLY A 113 -13.70 -3.75 -21.18
C GLY A 113 -14.10 -2.99 -19.90
N ALA A 114 -13.59 -3.35 -18.73
CA ALA A 114 -13.88 -2.62 -17.49
C ALA A 114 -13.38 -1.17 -17.51
N ALA A 115 -12.18 -0.95 -18.07
CA ALA A 115 -11.64 0.39 -18.27
C ALA A 115 -12.49 1.21 -19.24
N GLN A 116 -12.98 0.60 -20.32
CA GLN A 116 -13.89 1.27 -21.28
C GLN A 116 -15.21 1.68 -20.63
N ILE A 117 -15.75 0.87 -19.70
CA ILE A 117 -16.97 1.22 -18.96
C ILE A 117 -16.72 2.44 -18.05
N LEU A 118 -15.60 2.47 -17.29
CA LEU A 118 -15.24 3.63 -16.49
C LEU A 118 -15.11 4.88 -17.38
N ALA A 119 -14.35 4.79 -18.46
CA ALA A 119 -14.13 5.88 -19.40
C ALA A 119 -15.47 6.44 -19.95
N ARG A 120 -16.34 5.56 -20.41
CA ARG A 120 -17.68 5.91 -20.91
C ARG A 120 -18.53 6.64 -19.88
N GLY A 121 -18.52 6.18 -18.62
CA GLY A 121 -19.25 6.83 -17.54
C GLY A 121 -18.71 8.23 -17.26
N CYS A 122 -17.40 8.36 -17.13
CA CYS A 122 -16.73 9.64 -16.93
C CYS A 122 -17.00 10.63 -18.09
N GLU A 123 -16.87 10.19 -19.34
CA GLU A 123 -17.12 11.01 -20.54
C GLU A 123 -18.56 11.52 -20.57
N ARG A 124 -19.56 10.67 -20.28
CA ARG A 124 -20.96 11.08 -20.24
C ARG A 124 -21.28 12.08 -19.14
N MET A 125 -20.49 12.07 -18.07
CA MET A 125 -20.61 13.02 -16.95
C MET A 125 -19.71 14.25 -17.11
N GLY A 126 -18.88 14.32 -18.15
CA GLY A 126 -17.87 15.39 -18.32
C GLY A 126 -16.73 15.32 -17.29
N ILE A 127 -16.43 14.14 -16.76
CA ILE A 127 -15.41 13.88 -15.76
C ILE A 127 -14.12 13.41 -16.45
N GLN A 128 -12.99 13.95 -16.00
CA GLN A 128 -11.68 13.55 -16.51
C GLN A 128 -11.30 12.15 -16.01
N TRP A 129 -10.73 11.36 -16.91
CA TRP A 129 -10.18 10.02 -16.63
C TRP A 129 -8.86 9.82 -17.37
N ALA A 130 -8.10 8.79 -16.99
CA ALA A 130 -6.85 8.40 -17.65
C ALA A 130 -6.62 6.90 -17.55
N THR A 131 -5.68 6.38 -18.34
CA THR A 131 -5.10 5.07 -18.10
C THR A 131 -4.21 5.15 -16.86
N THR A 132 -4.28 4.10 -16.05
CA THR A 132 -3.57 4.05 -14.76
C THR A 132 -2.06 3.82 -14.99
N PRO A 133 -1.18 4.61 -14.38
CA PRO A 133 0.25 4.30 -14.33
C PRO A 133 0.51 3.02 -13.54
N LEU A 134 1.16 2.03 -14.17
CA LEU A 134 1.35 0.70 -13.61
C LEU A 134 2.81 0.24 -13.65
N ALA A 135 3.29 -0.37 -12.57
CA ALA A 135 4.59 -1.04 -12.49
C ALA A 135 4.53 -2.41 -13.20
N THR A 136 4.25 -2.39 -14.50
CA THR A 136 4.22 -3.58 -15.34
C THR A 136 4.64 -3.25 -16.78
N LEU A 137 5.45 -4.11 -17.38
CA LEU A 137 6.04 -3.87 -18.68
C LEU A 137 5.01 -3.96 -19.80
N SER A 138 4.82 -2.88 -20.57
CA SER A 138 4.05 -2.89 -21.82
C SER A 138 4.92 -3.18 -23.05
N SER A 139 6.24 -3.19 -22.90
CA SER A 139 7.24 -3.58 -23.91
C SER A 139 8.43 -4.24 -23.21
N PRO A 140 9.25 -5.05 -23.90
CA PRO A 140 10.38 -5.73 -23.31
C PRO A 140 11.35 -4.82 -22.54
N HIS A 141 11.98 -5.33 -21.47
CA HIS A 141 13.04 -4.65 -20.74
C HIS A 141 14.07 -5.67 -20.23
N GLY A 142 15.31 -5.60 -20.75
CA GLY A 142 16.30 -6.63 -20.52
C GLY A 142 15.79 -8.01 -20.97
N GLU A 143 15.88 -8.99 -20.09
CA GLU A 143 15.37 -10.35 -20.35
C GLU A 143 13.87 -10.51 -20.00
N ALA A 144 13.26 -9.52 -19.37
CA ALA A 144 11.85 -9.59 -19.00
C ALA A 144 10.94 -9.31 -20.20
N HIS A 145 9.93 -10.17 -20.36
CA HIS A 145 8.93 -10.04 -21.41
C HIS A 145 7.80 -9.10 -21.03
N PRO A 146 7.08 -8.52 -22.01
CA PRO A 146 5.92 -7.66 -21.72
C PRO A 146 4.77 -8.46 -21.11
N CYS A 147 3.80 -7.74 -20.54
CA CYS A 147 2.57 -8.30 -20.02
C CYS A 147 1.81 -9.08 -21.09
N VAL A 148 1.37 -10.29 -20.77
CA VAL A 148 0.54 -11.14 -21.64
C VAL A 148 -0.94 -11.10 -21.25
N TYR A 149 -1.34 -10.13 -20.42
CA TYR A 149 -2.73 -9.85 -20.05
C TYR A 149 -3.50 -11.03 -19.45
N ARG A 150 -2.81 -11.87 -18.67
CA ARG A 150 -3.38 -13.05 -18.02
C ARG A 150 -4.28 -12.72 -16.82
N GLY A 151 -4.12 -11.52 -16.24
CA GLY A 151 -4.89 -11.07 -15.07
C GLY A 151 -4.44 -11.66 -13.72
N PHE A 152 -3.43 -12.53 -13.69
CA PHE A 152 -2.99 -13.32 -12.54
C PHE A 152 -2.04 -12.56 -11.59
N CYS A 153 -2.05 -11.23 -11.63
CA CYS A 153 -1.05 -10.37 -10.99
C CYS A 153 -0.97 -10.48 -9.47
N GLY A 154 -2.05 -10.88 -8.81
CA GLY A 154 -2.10 -11.02 -7.36
C GLY A 154 -1.27 -12.19 -6.82
N VAL A 155 -0.96 -13.18 -7.66
CA VAL A 155 -0.26 -14.41 -7.26
C VAL A 155 1.04 -14.66 -8.03
N GLY A 156 1.52 -13.67 -8.80
CA GLY A 156 2.78 -13.76 -9.52
C GLY A 156 2.68 -13.30 -10.98
N CYS A 157 3.80 -13.47 -11.69
CA CYS A 157 3.90 -13.10 -13.11
C CYS A 157 4.94 -13.98 -13.81
N SER A 158 4.49 -14.94 -14.60
CA SER A 158 5.36 -15.89 -15.31
C SER A 158 6.30 -15.25 -16.34
N THR A 159 6.02 -14.02 -16.78
CA THR A 159 6.86 -13.29 -17.75
C THR A 159 7.77 -12.24 -17.10
N ASN A 160 7.73 -12.10 -15.77
CA ASN A 160 8.38 -11.03 -15.02
C ASN A 160 8.01 -9.60 -15.52
N ALA A 161 6.85 -9.46 -16.20
CA ALA A 161 6.35 -8.16 -16.60
C ALA A 161 5.98 -7.28 -15.41
N LYS A 162 5.47 -7.89 -14.34
CA LYS A 162 5.18 -7.22 -13.07
C LYS A 162 6.48 -6.85 -12.37
N GLN A 163 6.67 -5.56 -12.16
CA GLN A 163 7.89 -4.99 -11.60
C GLN A 163 7.81 -4.91 -10.07
N SER A 164 7.79 -6.06 -9.40
CA SER A 164 7.90 -6.15 -7.94
C SER A 164 9.33 -5.88 -7.47
N ALA A 165 9.53 -5.64 -6.18
CA ALA A 165 10.87 -5.52 -5.60
C ALA A 165 11.70 -6.79 -5.80
N LEU A 166 11.05 -7.96 -5.90
CA LEU A 166 11.70 -9.25 -6.11
C LEU A 166 12.44 -9.31 -7.46
N VAL A 167 11.94 -8.66 -8.49
CA VAL A 167 12.54 -8.67 -9.85
C VAL A 167 13.27 -7.38 -10.22
N THR A 168 13.22 -6.35 -9.34
CA THR A 168 13.84 -5.04 -9.58
C THR A 168 14.93 -4.71 -8.55
N TRP A 169 14.56 -4.30 -7.36
CA TRP A 169 15.49 -3.83 -6.32
C TRP A 169 16.37 -4.93 -5.76
N ILE A 170 15.79 -6.11 -5.43
CA ILE A 170 16.51 -7.21 -4.79
C ILE A 170 17.64 -7.76 -5.64
N PRO A 171 17.46 -8.09 -6.94
CA PRO A 171 18.57 -8.54 -7.77
C PRO A 171 19.72 -7.53 -7.87
N LYS A 172 19.40 -6.22 -7.91
CA LYS A 172 20.42 -5.18 -7.89
C LYS A 172 21.16 -5.11 -6.55
N ALA A 173 20.44 -5.20 -5.43
CA ALA A 173 21.06 -5.23 -4.12
C ALA A 173 22.04 -6.41 -3.99
N ILE A 174 21.63 -7.60 -4.41
CA ILE A 174 22.48 -8.80 -4.42
C ILE A 174 23.72 -8.59 -5.31
N ALA A 175 23.56 -8.02 -6.50
CA ALA A 175 24.66 -7.73 -7.41
C ALA A 175 25.68 -6.72 -6.82
N HIS A 176 25.27 -5.92 -5.84
CA HIS A 176 26.14 -5.02 -5.09
C HIS A 176 26.58 -5.58 -3.74
N GLY A 177 26.42 -6.88 -3.49
CA GLY A 177 26.93 -7.58 -2.32
C GLY A 177 25.98 -7.66 -1.13
N ALA A 178 24.70 -7.29 -1.28
CA ALA A 178 23.72 -7.51 -0.22
C ALA A 178 23.41 -9.00 -0.05
N GLU A 179 23.32 -9.46 1.20
CA GLU A 179 22.86 -10.81 1.55
C GLU A 179 21.37 -10.76 1.89
N ILE A 180 20.59 -11.65 1.30
CA ILE A 180 19.18 -11.87 1.61
C ILE A 180 19.05 -13.16 2.39
N ARG A 181 18.50 -13.10 3.59
CA ARG A 181 18.17 -14.25 4.44
C ARG A 181 16.65 -14.40 4.49
N ASP A 182 16.15 -15.33 3.74
CA ASP A 182 14.74 -15.74 3.77
C ASP A 182 14.43 -16.61 5.01
N LEU A 183 13.16 -16.83 5.28
CA LEU A 183 12.65 -17.63 6.41
C LEU A 183 13.30 -17.23 7.75
N ALA A 184 13.59 -15.95 7.92
CA ALA A 184 14.26 -15.38 9.07
C ALA A 184 13.34 -14.36 9.78
N MET A 185 12.63 -14.81 10.80
CA MET A 185 11.72 -13.96 11.60
C MET A 185 12.53 -13.14 12.61
N VAL A 186 12.62 -11.84 12.40
CA VAL A 186 13.25 -10.91 13.35
C VAL A 186 12.28 -10.63 14.49
N GLY A 187 12.64 -10.99 15.70
CA GLY A 187 11.78 -10.83 16.88
C GLY A 187 12.16 -9.69 17.80
N ARG A 188 13.43 -9.27 17.79
CA ARG A 188 13.94 -8.24 18.68
C ARG A 188 15.16 -7.53 18.13
N ILE A 189 15.23 -6.22 18.34
CA ILE A 189 16.45 -5.39 18.19
C ILE A 189 17.10 -5.30 19.54
N GLU A 190 18.39 -5.65 19.63
CA GLU A 190 19.18 -5.52 20.84
C GLU A 190 19.84 -4.13 20.91
N THR A 191 19.80 -3.51 22.09
CA THR A 191 20.44 -2.22 22.37
C THR A 191 21.39 -2.31 23.54
N LYS A 192 22.42 -1.46 23.52
CA LYS A 192 23.35 -1.28 24.62
C LYS A 192 23.87 0.16 24.62
N HIS A 193 23.83 0.82 25.77
CA HIS A 193 24.27 2.21 25.94
C HIS A 193 23.58 3.18 24.98
N GLY A 194 22.27 3.02 24.76
CA GLY A 194 21.47 3.86 23.89
C GLY A 194 21.61 3.60 22.37
N GLU A 195 22.37 2.57 21.96
CA GLU A 195 22.59 2.24 20.55
C GLU A 195 22.12 0.81 20.22
N ALA A 196 21.64 0.61 19.02
CA ALA A 196 21.33 -0.71 18.49
C ALA A 196 22.64 -1.49 18.21
N THR A 197 22.70 -2.75 18.64
CA THR A 197 23.89 -3.61 18.48
C THR A 197 23.67 -4.75 17.48
N GLY A 198 22.44 -5.03 17.13
CA GLY A 198 22.05 -6.08 16.19
C GLY A 198 20.61 -6.53 16.39
N VAL A 199 20.27 -7.67 15.79
CA VAL A 199 18.92 -8.24 15.84
C VAL A 199 18.95 -9.71 16.23
N HIS A 200 17.97 -10.14 17.00
CA HIS A 200 17.66 -11.54 17.23
C HIS A 200 16.64 -12.00 16.19
N TYR A 201 16.92 -13.11 15.54
CA TYR A 201 16.01 -13.68 14.54
C TYR A 201 15.92 -15.20 14.68
N HIS A 202 14.75 -15.71 14.39
CA HIS A 202 14.48 -17.14 14.37
C HIS A 202 14.62 -17.70 12.96
N ARG A 203 15.44 -18.74 12.79
CA ARG A 203 15.61 -19.44 11.52
C ARG A 203 15.95 -20.91 11.79
N GLU A 204 15.36 -21.82 11.02
CA GLU A 204 15.62 -23.26 11.14
C GLU A 204 15.43 -23.81 12.56
N GLY A 205 14.37 -23.38 13.25
CA GLY A 205 14.04 -23.82 14.61
C GLY A 205 14.88 -23.19 15.73
N GLN A 206 15.75 -22.24 15.45
CA GLN A 206 16.67 -21.65 16.43
C GLN A 206 16.68 -20.12 16.39
N TRP A 207 16.76 -19.51 17.58
CA TRP A 207 17.10 -18.10 17.72
C TRP A 207 18.59 -17.87 17.47
N ARG A 208 18.90 -16.86 16.66
CA ARG A 208 20.24 -16.44 16.28
C ARG A 208 20.39 -14.95 16.49
N PHE A 209 21.62 -14.47 16.68
CA PHE A 209 21.94 -13.05 16.77
C PHE A 209 22.76 -12.61 15.57
N GLN A 210 22.34 -11.55 14.90
CA GLN A 210 23.11 -10.86 13.88
C GLN A 210 23.57 -9.50 14.42
N ARG A 211 24.88 -9.39 14.64
CA ARG A 211 25.48 -8.10 14.99
C ARG A 211 25.38 -7.12 13.82
N ALA A 212 25.06 -5.87 14.11
CA ALA A 212 25.03 -4.78 13.14
C ALA A 212 25.46 -3.47 13.82
N LYS A 213 26.12 -2.60 13.06
CA LYS A 213 26.42 -1.22 13.50
C LYS A 213 25.18 -0.34 13.36
N HIS A 214 24.36 -0.59 12.37
CA HIS A 214 23.13 0.14 12.06
C HIS A 214 22.02 -0.84 11.78
N VAL A 215 20.80 -0.50 12.18
CA VAL A 215 19.60 -1.29 11.96
C VAL A 215 18.57 -0.43 11.22
N VAL A 216 17.98 -0.99 10.15
CA VAL A 216 16.89 -0.38 9.41
C VAL A 216 15.66 -1.28 9.52
N ALA A 217 14.64 -0.85 10.24
CA ALA A 217 13.37 -1.55 10.34
C ALA A 217 12.51 -1.22 9.11
N ALA A 218 12.04 -2.24 8.41
CA ALA A 218 11.23 -2.12 7.19
C ALA A 218 10.15 -3.21 7.13
N GLY A 219 9.48 -3.46 8.26
CA GLY A 219 8.48 -4.49 8.46
C GLY A 219 7.04 -4.03 8.18
N TYR A 220 6.82 -2.89 7.56
CA TYR A 220 5.55 -2.17 7.32
C TYR A 220 4.80 -1.73 8.61
N SER A 221 3.63 -1.13 8.44
CA SER A 221 2.87 -0.38 9.47
C SER A 221 2.35 -1.20 10.65
N ILE A 222 2.47 -2.52 10.65
CA ILE A 222 2.14 -3.36 11.80
C ILE A 222 3.40 -3.99 12.38
N GLU A 223 4.22 -4.67 11.58
CA GLU A 223 5.36 -5.41 12.12
C GLU A 223 6.52 -4.49 12.53
N THR A 224 6.71 -3.29 11.92
CA THR A 224 7.71 -2.35 12.41
C THR A 224 7.38 -1.81 13.81
N PRO A 225 6.17 -1.26 14.09
CA PRO A 225 5.80 -0.93 15.46
C PRO A 225 5.85 -2.12 16.42
N ARG A 226 5.36 -3.29 16.00
CA ARG A 226 5.44 -4.51 16.80
C ARG A 226 6.87 -4.85 17.21
N LEU A 227 7.80 -4.82 16.25
CA LEU A 227 9.22 -5.10 16.49
C LEU A 227 9.83 -4.11 17.50
N LEU A 228 9.54 -2.82 17.35
CA LEU A 228 10.02 -1.79 18.27
C LEU A 228 9.46 -1.99 19.69
N LEU A 229 8.17 -2.30 19.83
CA LEU A 229 7.52 -2.55 21.10
C LEU A 229 8.03 -3.86 21.75
N ASN A 230 8.15 -4.95 20.99
CA ASN A 230 8.69 -6.24 21.48
C ASN A 230 10.18 -6.14 21.86
N SER A 231 10.87 -5.08 21.46
CA SER A 231 12.27 -4.85 21.80
C SER A 231 12.46 -4.07 23.11
N ALA A 232 11.41 -3.89 23.91
CA ALA A 232 11.48 -3.28 25.22
C ALA A 232 12.55 -3.92 26.12
N ASN A 233 13.26 -3.10 26.89
CA ASN A 233 14.33 -3.53 27.79
C ASN A 233 14.53 -2.53 28.93
N GLY A 234 15.57 -2.71 29.78
CA GLY A 234 15.80 -1.85 30.92
C GLY A 234 16.13 -0.38 30.56
N GLU A 235 16.70 -0.11 29.40
CA GLU A 235 16.98 1.26 28.92
C GLU A 235 15.72 1.87 28.24
N PHE A 236 14.92 1.05 27.59
CA PHE A 236 13.71 1.45 26.83
C PHE A 236 12.49 0.61 27.27
N PRO A 237 11.94 0.86 28.46
CA PRO A 237 10.91 0.00 29.05
C PRO A 237 9.58 0.02 28.31
N SER A 238 9.30 1.06 27.51
CA SER A 238 8.07 1.20 26.70
C SER A 238 8.22 0.74 25.25
N GLY A 239 9.37 0.12 24.90
CA GLY A 239 9.75 -0.21 23.53
C GLY A 239 10.77 0.79 22.96
N LEU A 240 11.47 0.40 21.90
CA LEU A 240 12.47 1.23 21.25
C LEU A 240 11.83 2.41 20.53
N ALA A 241 12.50 3.57 20.56
CA ALA A 241 12.03 4.82 19.96
C ALA A 241 10.62 5.26 20.43
N ASN A 242 10.20 4.85 21.63
CA ASN A 242 8.86 5.04 22.16
C ASN A 242 8.80 5.82 23.49
N GLY A 243 9.79 6.61 23.83
CA GLY A 243 9.79 7.46 25.03
C GLY A 243 8.69 8.53 25.01
N ASN A 244 8.24 8.95 23.83
CA ASN A 244 7.12 9.85 23.64
C ASN A 244 5.74 9.11 23.50
N GLY A 245 5.72 7.77 23.53
CA GLY A 245 4.50 6.96 23.41
C GLY A 245 3.83 6.97 22.03
N LEU A 246 4.56 7.28 20.95
CA LEU A 246 4.01 7.42 19.61
C LEU A 246 4.19 6.19 18.71
N VAL A 247 5.05 5.24 19.06
CA VAL A 247 5.19 3.99 18.31
C VAL A 247 3.87 3.24 18.31
N GLY A 248 3.43 2.86 17.12
CA GLY A 248 2.15 2.22 16.85
C GLY A 248 0.99 3.18 16.61
N ARG A 249 1.04 4.45 17.03
CA ARG A 249 -0.06 5.40 16.88
C ARG A 249 -0.16 5.99 15.48
N TYR A 250 -1.33 6.55 15.19
CA TYR A 250 -1.66 7.16 13.88
C TYR A 250 -1.61 6.15 12.73
N LEU A 251 -2.00 4.91 13.00
CA LEU A 251 -2.23 3.93 11.95
C LEU A 251 -3.34 4.42 11.02
N MET A 252 -3.10 4.34 9.73
CA MET A 252 -4.05 4.65 8.68
C MET A 252 -4.25 3.44 7.78
N VAL A 253 -5.45 3.31 7.24
CA VAL A 253 -5.77 2.33 6.21
C VAL A 253 -6.71 2.99 5.20
N HIS A 254 -6.39 2.97 3.92
CA HIS A 254 -7.28 3.54 2.91
C HIS A 254 -8.62 2.82 2.89
N SER A 255 -9.72 3.57 2.81
CA SER A 255 -11.00 3.03 2.37
C SER A 255 -10.82 2.45 0.97
N ASN A 256 -11.23 1.20 0.78
CA ASN A 256 -11.06 0.47 -0.48
C ASN A 256 -12.31 -0.33 -0.84
N HIS A 257 -13.46 0.26 -0.58
CA HIS A 257 -14.76 -0.31 -0.96
C HIS A 257 -14.99 -0.24 -2.47
N ALA A 258 -15.91 -1.05 -2.95
CA ALA A 258 -16.25 -1.16 -4.36
C ALA A 258 -17.74 -0.99 -4.62
N VAL A 259 -18.08 -0.51 -5.81
CA VAL A 259 -19.41 -0.63 -6.38
C VAL A 259 -19.31 -1.53 -7.60
N TRP A 260 -20.15 -2.57 -7.61
CA TRP A 260 -20.25 -3.56 -8.66
C TRP A 260 -21.58 -3.42 -9.41
N GLY A 261 -21.61 -3.76 -10.69
CA GLY A 261 -22.80 -3.70 -11.50
C GLY A 261 -22.75 -4.63 -12.71
N GLU A 262 -23.85 -4.73 -13.42
CA GLU A 262 -24.00 -5.52 -14.64
C GLU A 262 -24.14 -4.60 -15.86
N VAL A 263 -23.56 -4.98 -16.99
CA VAL A 263 -23.74 -4.33 -18.31
C VAL A 263 -24.19 -5.34 -19.34
N GLU A 264 -24.76 -4.83 -20.43
CA GLU A 264 -25.32 -5.70 -21.49
C GLU A 264 -24.21 -6.38 -22.30
N GLU A 265 -23.12 -5.67 -22.59
CA GLU A 265 -22.00 -6.16 -23.37
C GLU A 265 -21.07 -7.09 -22.57
N GLU A 266 -20.33 -7.97 -23.25
CA GLU A 266 -19.25 -8.74 -22.65
C GLU A 266 -18.04 -7.87 -22.35
N VAL A 267 -17.66 -7.75 -21.08
CA VAL A 267 -16.55 -6.94 -20.59
C VAL A 267 -15.24 -7.72 -20.54
N ARG A 268 -15.30 -9.00 -20.19
CA ARG A 268 -14.12 -9.87 -20.02
C ARG A 268 -12.98 -9.19 -19.23
N TRP A 269 -13.34 -8.58 -18.12
CA TRP A 269 -12.49 -7.72 -17.29
C TRP A 269 -11.18 -8.36 -16.80
N TYR A 270 -11.14 -9.69 -16.74
CA TYR A 270 -9.99 -10.47 -16.29
C TYR A 270 -8.81 -10.48 -17.27
N LYS A 271 -8.98 -10.06 -18.52
CA LYS A 271 -7.92 -10.05 -19.54
C LYS A 271 -7.09 -8.78 -19.50
N SER A 272 -6.45 -8.52 -18.35
CA SER A 272 -5.68 -7.28 -18.14
C SER A 272 -5.01 -7.28 -16.77
N PRO A 273 -4.03 -6.39 -16.49
CA PRO A 273 -3.78 -5.94 -15.14
C PRO A 273 -5.06 -5.42 -14.46
N PRO A 274 -5.22 -5.53 -13.14
CA PRO A 274 -6.52 -5.33 -12.48
C PRO A 274 -7.14 -3.93 -12.60
N SER A 275 -6.33 -2.88 -12.74
CA SER A 275 -6.77 -1.49 -12.63
C SER A 275 -6.22 -0.67 -13.78
N ILE A 276 -6.82 -0.72 -14.97
CA ILE A 276 -6.31 -0.07 -16.19
C ILE A 276 -6.77 1.37 -16.36
N ALA A 277 -7.93 1.74 -15.86
CA ALA A 277 -8.43 3.11 -15.93
C ALA A 277 -8.68 3.68 -14.54
N ILE A 278 -8.44 4.96 -14.39
CA ILE A 278 -8.53 5.71 -13.14
C ILE A 278 -9.18 7.08 -13.37
N THR A 279 -9.86 7.58 -12.36
CA THR A 279 -10.17 9.01 -12.21
C THR A 279 -9.74 9.49 -10.83
N GLU A 280 -9.10 10.66 -10.79
CA GLU A 280 -8.78 11.43 -9.59
C GLU A 280 -9.65 12.70 -9.48
N HIS A 281 -10.79 12.73 -10.16
CA HIS A 281 -11.65 13.89 -10.22
C HIS A 281 -12.05 14.42 -8.83
N TRP A 282 -12.24 13.54 -7.86
CA TRP A 282 -12.61 13.90 -6.48
C TRP A 282 -11.44 13.89 -5.49
N ASN A 283 -10.23 13.74 -6.01
CA ASN A 283 -9.05 13.57 -5.16
C ASN A 283 -8.41 14.91 -4.76
N TYR A 284 -9.20 15.79 -4.18
CA TYR A 284 -8.78 17.09 -3.65
C TYR A 284 -9.77 17.60 -2.59
N THR A 285 -9.28 18.48 -1.72
CA THR A 285 -10.13 19.22 -0.78
C THR A 285 -10.79 20.38 -1.52
N ASP A 286 -12.10 20.55 -1.35
CA ASP A 286 -12.92 21.58 -1.99
C ASP A 286 -13.86 22.17 -0.95
N GLU A 287 -14.05 23.50 -0.97
CA GLU A 287 -14.99 24.20 -0.07
C GLU A 287 -16.45 23.75 -0.22
N GLY A 288 -16.81 23.19 -1.39
CA GLY A 288 -18.13 22.62 -1.66
C GLY A 288 -18.39 21.26 -1.02
N LYS A 289 -17.36 20.60 -0.48
CA LYS A 289 -17.49 19.31 0.22
C LYS A 289 -17.58 19.50 1.72
N ASP A 290 -18.37 18.68 2.38
CA ASP A 290 -18.49 18.62 3.83
C ASP A 290 -17.44 17.72 4.51
N PHE A 291 -16.40 17.35 3.79
CA PHE A 291 -15.24 16.58 4.23
C PHE A 291 -13.95 17.11 3.59
N HIS A 292 -12.82 16.92 4.25
CA HIS A 292 -11.49 17.17 3.70
C HIS A 292 -10.83 15.86 3.25
N GLY A 293 -9.71 16.00 2.53
CA GLY A 293 -9.09 14.88 1.83
C GLY A 293 -9.76 14.60 0.50
N GLY A 294 -9.46 13.45 -0.07
CA GLY A 294 -9.98 13.06 -1.38
C GLY A 294 -9.89 11.58 -1.64
N TYR A 295 -10.27 11.20 -2.84
CA TYR A 295 -10.20 9.82 -3.30
C TYR A 295 -10.06 9.75 -4.81
N CYS A 296 -9.42 8.69 -5.27
CA CYS A 296 -9.52 8.24 -6.65
C CYS A 296 -10.31 6.93 -6.71
N PHE A 297 -10.80 6.57 -7.87
CA PHE A 297 -11.29 5.22 -8.09
C PHE A 297 -10.88 4.69 -9.46
N MET A 298 -10.78 3.37 -9.53
CA MET A 298 -10.24 2.63 -10.65
C MET A 298 -11.18 1.52 -11.09
N SER A 299 -11.11 1.20 -12.39
CA SER A 299 -11.74 0.00 -12.92
C SER A 299 -11.17 -1.26 -12.25
N GLN A 300 -12.02 -2.27 -12.02
CA GLN A 300 -11.63 -3.52 -11.41
C GLN A 300 -12.01 -4.71 -12.30
N GLY A 301 -11.29 -5.82 -12.12
CA GLY A 301 -11.49 -7.04 -12.87
C GLY A 301 -10.97 -8.26 -12.12
N PRO A 302 -11.64 -8.71 -11.04
CA PRO A 302 -11.23 -9.90 -10.31
C PRO A 302 -11.32 -11.14 -11.19
N LEU A 303 -10.43 -12.08 -10.96
CA LEU A 303 -10.46 -13.40 -11.59
C LEU A 303 -11.69 -14.21 -11.10
N PRO A 304 -12.13 -15.26 -11.84
CA PRO A 304 -13.43 -15.89 -11.59
C PRO A 304 -13.57 -16.52 -10.19
N MET A 305 -12.52 -17.11 -9.63
CA MET A 305 -12.60 -17.71 -8.29
C MET A 305 -12.69 -16.63 -7.20
N LEU A 306 -11.87 -15.57 -7.30
CA LEU A 306 -11.97 -14.42 -6.40
C LEU A 306 -13.33 -13.72 -6.53
N TRP A 307 -13.89 -13.64 -7.74
CA TRP A 307 -15.23 -13.09 -7.93
C TRP A 307 -16.30 -13.97 -7.27
N ALA A 308 -16.25 -15.29 -7.45
CA ALA A 308 -17.16 -16.22 -6.78
C ALA A 308 -17.09 -16.08 -5.25
N GLN A 309 -15.87 -15.98 -4.69
CA GLN A 309 -15.67 -15.73 -3.25
C GLN A 309 -16.26 -14.38 -2.83
N THR A 310 -16.00 -13.32 -3.59
CA THR A 310 -16.55 -11.98 -3.33
C THR A 310 -18.07 -12.00 -3.26
N VAL A 311 -18.73 -12.60 -4.24
CA VAL A 311 -20.20 -12.72 -4.27
C VAL A 311 -20.72 -13.60 -3.13
N ALA A 312 -20.05 -14.71 -2.85
CA ALA A 312 -20.45 -15.60 -1.77
C ALA A 312 -20.36 -14.89 -0.39
N THR A 313 -19.28 -14.16 -0.12
CA THR A 313 -19.08 -13.48 1.17
C THR A 313 -19.92 -12.20 1.29
N ALA A 314 -19.90 -11.33 0.29
CA ALA A 314 -20.58 -10.03 0.37
C ALA A 314 -22.10 -10.11 0.21
N ARG A 315 -22.61 -11.12 -0.51
CA ARG A 315 -24.05 -11.28 -0.78
C ARG A 315 -24.67 -12.54 -0.18
N GLY A 316 -23.90 -13.38 0.52
CA GLY A 316 -24.35 -14.61 1.14
C GLY A 316 -24.81 -15.68 0.14
N MET A 317 -24.39 -15.59 -1.13
CA MET A 317 -24.82 -16.51 -2.17
C MET A 317 -24.05 -17.83 -2.15
N TRP A 318 -24.74 -18.94 -2.33
CA TRP A 318 -24.14 -20.27 -2.40
C TRP A 318 -24.91 -21.22 -3.30
N GLY A 319 -24.32 -22.37 -3.64
CA GLY A 319 -25.00 -23.43 -4.42
C GLY A 319 -25.50 -22.96 -5.79
N MET A 320 -26.77 -23.24 -6.09
CA MET A 320 -27.36 -22.89 -7.38
C MET A 320 -27.54 -21.38 -7.59
N GLU A 321 -27.70 -20.60 -6.55
CA GLU A 321 -27.78 -19.15 -6.64
C GLU A 321 -26.44 -18.55 -7.09
N LEU A 322 -25.34 -18.92 -6.42
CA LEU A 322 -23.98 -18.53 -6.82
C LEU A 322 -23.67 -18.98 -8.25
N ARG A 323 -24.05 -20.21 -8.63
CA ARG A 323 -23.87 -20.70 -10.00
C ARG A 323 -24.59 -19.83 -11.04
N ARG A 324 -25.80 -19.37 -10.75
CA ARG A 324 -26.54 -18.45 -11.64
C ARG A 324 -25.84 -17.09 -11.73
N GLU A 325 -25.38 -16.56 -10.62
CA GLU A 325 -24.66 -15.29 -10.61
C GLU A 325 -23.37 -15.39 -11.43
N MET A 326 -22.63 -16.49 -11.30
CA MET A 326 -21.41 -16.72 -12.07
C MET A 326 -21.63 -16.81 -13.60
N THR A 327 -22.85 -17.08 -14.10
CA THR A 327 -23.13 -16.99 -15.54
C THR A 327 -23.07 -15.59 -16.10
N LYS A 328 -23.16 -14.56 -15.22
CA LYS A 328 -23.06 -13.14 -15.57
C LYS A 328 -21.61 -12.59 -15.52
N TYR A 329 -20.64 -13.39 -15.10
CA TYR A 329 -19.27 -12.96 -14.81
C TYR A 329 -18.66 -12.11 -15.92
N ASN A 330 -18.88 -12.45 -17.20
CA ASN A 330 -18.37 -11.69 -18.33
C ASN A 330 -19.08 -10.34 -18.56
N HIS A 331 -20.20 -10.09 -17.90
CA HIS A 331 -21.00 -8.88 -17.99
C HIS A 331 -20.91 -8.01 -16.75
N MET A 332 -20.03 -8.38 -15.81
CA MET A 332 -19.84 -7.65 -14.58
C MET A 332 -18.81 -6.53 -14.77
N VAL A 333 -19.02 -5.44 -14.03
CA VAL A 333 -18.12 -4.30 -13.95
C VAL A 333 -17.96 -3.86 -12.51
N GLY A 334 -16.86 -3.20 -12.19
CA GLY A 334 -16.65 -2.67 -10.86
C GLY A 334 -15.72 -1.48 -10.84
N LEU A 335 -16.00 -0.59 -9.91
CA LEU A 335 -15.13 0.51 -9.52
C LEU A 335 -14.71 0.33 -8.07
N LYS A 336 -13.45 0.59 -7.78
CA LYS A 336 -12.90 0.46 -6.43
C LYS A 336 -12.15 1.74 -6.06
N ILE A 337 -12.44 2.25 -4.86
CA ILE A 337 -11.87 3.50 -4.35
C ILE A 337 -10.50 3.28 -3.72
N VAL A 338 -9.67 4.31 -3.74
CA VAL A 338 -8.63 4.59 -2.76
C VAL A 338 -8.98 5.92 -2.11
N GLY A 339 -9.54 5.84 -0.92
CA GLY A 339 -10.02 7.00 -0.16
C GLY A 339 -9.11 7.29 1.01
N GLU A 340 -8.72 8.56 1.15
CA GLU A 340 -7.90 9.02 2.26
C GLU A 340 -8.59 8.79 3.60
N VAL A 341 -7.82 8.52 4.64
CA VAL A 341 -8.27 8.35 6.01
C VAL A 341 -7.42 9.23 6.92
N GLU A 342 -8.08 9.92 7.86
CA GLU A 342 -7.41 10.81 8.80
C GLU A 342 -6.46 10.06 9.75
N PRO A 343 -5.24 10.58 9.97
CA PRO A 343 -4.36 10.05 11.01
C PRO A 343 -4.91 10.39 12.41
N GLN A 344 -5.40 9.40 13.13
CA GLN A 344 -5.94 9.53 14.48
C GLN A 344 -5.06 8.79 15.50
N ALA A 345 -4.73 9.39 16.64
CA ALA A 345 -3.91 8.77 17.69
C ALA A 345 -4.54 7.50 18.28
N ARG A 346 -5.87 7.35 18.25
CA ARG A 346 -6.60 6.17 18.71
C ARG A 346 -6.45 4.97 17.78
N ASN A 347 -6.18 5.20 16.50
CA ASN A 347 -5.88 4.16 15.53
C ASN A 347 -4.43 3.73 15.71
N ARG A 348 -4.22 2.51 16.16
CA ARG A 348 -2.90 2.11 16.63
C ARG A 348 -2.63 0.62 16.59
N VAL A 349 -1.35 0.31 16.61
CA VAL A 349 -0.79 -1.02 16.84
C VAL A 349 -0.20 -1.03 18.25
N GLU A 350 -0.58 -2.02 19.05
CA GLU A 350 -0.03 -2.36 20.35
C GLU A 350 0.39 -3.83 20.33
N VAL A 351 1.05 -4.31 21.36
CA VAL A 351 1.28 -5.75 21.56
C VAL A 351 0.21 -6.32 22.47
N ALA A 352 -0.23 -7.53 22.18
CA ALA A 352 -1.18 -8.29 22.98
C ALA A 352 -0.45 -9.19 23.99
N ASP A 353 -1.20 -9.79 24.92
CA ASP A 353 -0.64 -10.77 25.87
C ASP A 353 -0.43 -12.15 25.23
N GLU A 354 -1.14 -12.40 24.11
CA GLU A 354 -1.02 -13.62 23.33
C GLU A 354 0.29 -13.64 22.51
N GLU A 355 0.88 -14.81 22.36
CA GLU A 355 2.14 -15.01 21.63
C GLU A 355 1.93 -15.79 20.34
N ASP A 356 2.81 -15.55 19.38
CA ASP A 356 2.89 -16.30 18.14
C ASP A 356 3.70 -17.60 18.28
N GLN A 357 3.84 -18.35 17.20
CA GLN A 357 4.63 -19.60 17.14
C GLN A 357 6.11 -19.43 17.51
N TYR A 358 6.62 -18.21 17.59
CA TYR A 358 8.00 -17.88 17.98
C TYR A 358 8.12 -17.44 19.44
N GLY A 359 7.01 -17.39 20.19
CA GLY A 359 6.95 -16.87 21.55
C GLY A 359 7.07 -15.35 21.62
N LEU A 360 6.62 -14.65 20.58
CA LEU A 360 6.62 -13.20 20.51
C LEU A 360 5.20 -12.66 20.68
N PRO A 361 4.96 -11.61 21.50
CA PRO A 361 3.67 -10.95 21.58
C PRO A 361 3.13 -10.59 20.20
N ILE A 362 1.86 -10.97 19.91
CA ILE A 362 1.21 -10.68 18.64
C ILE A 362 0.71 -9.22 18.58
N PRO A 363 0.55 -8.62 17.40
CA PRO A 363 0.03 -7.26 17.31
C PRO A 363 -1.46 -7.21 17.60
N ARG A 364 -1.86 -6.23 18.41
CA ARG A 364 -3.25 -5.78 18.61
C ARG A 364 -3.46 -4.51 17.80
N VAL A 365 -4.37 -4.54 16.85
CA VAL A 365 -4.68 -3.44 15.95
C VAL A 365 -6.05 -2.85 16.29
N SER A 366 -6.08 -1.61 16.76
CA SER A 366 -7.32 -0.87 17.04
C SER A 366 -7.55 0.20 15.97
N PHE A 367 -8.75 0.22 15.40
CA PHE A 367 -9.10 1.16 14.33
C PHE A 367 -10.53 1.66 14.44
N ALA A 368 -10.73 2.92 14.05
CA ALA A 368 -12.04 3.53 13.89
C ALA A 368 -11.96 4.65 12.84
N TYR A 369 -12.94 4.71 11.96
CA TYR A 369 -13.10 5.83 11.05
C TYR A 369 -13.49 7.11 11.80
N SER A 370 -13.00 8.26 11.34
CA SER A 370 -13.48 9.55 11.81
C SER A 370 -14.86 9.87 11.20
N LYS A 371 -15.47 10.94 11.67
CA LYS A 371 -16.68 11.46 11.02
C LYS A 371 -16.39 11.93 9.59
N ASN A 372 -15.20 12.49 9.37
CA ASN A 372 -14.74 12.90 8.05
C ASN A 372 -14.63 11.70 7.11
N ASP A 373 -13.98 10.62 7.56
CA ASP A 373 -13.79 9.42 6.77
C ASP A 373 -15.13 8.79 6.36
N LYS A 374 -16.12 8.78 7.26
CA LYS A 374 -17.48 8.27 6.99
C LYS A 374 -18.21 9.10 5.92
N ARG A 375 -18.07 10.44 5.94
CA ARG A 375 -18.63 11.32 4.91
C ARG A 375 -17.94 11.12 3.55
N LEU A 376 -16.61 11.04 3.54
CA LEU A 376 -15.85 10.73 2.33
C LEU A 376 -16.27 9.37 1.75
N TYR A 377 -16.47 8.37 2.61
CA TYR A 377 -16.95 7.05 2.23
C TYR A 377 -18.33 7.14 1.53
N GLU A 378 -19.32 7.78 2.16
CA GLU A 378 -20.68 7.93 1.62
C GLU A 378 -20.68 8.66 0.27
N HIS A 379 -19.97 9.79 0.20
CA HIS A 379 -19.82 10.56 -1.03
C HIS A 379 -19.17 9.75 -2.17
N SER A 380 -18.17 8.94 -1.85
CA SER A 380 -17.47 8.13 -2.85
C SER A 380 -18.31 6.98 -3.39
N LEU A 381 -19.15 6.37 -2.56
CA LEU A 381 -20.13 5.37 -3.01
C LEU A 381 -21.09 5.95 -4.03
N GLU A 382 -21.64 7.13 -3.73
CA GLU A 382 -22.57 7.82 -4.61
C GLU A 382 -21.91 8.19 -5.95
N SER A 383 -20.70 8.74 -5.91
CA SER A 383 -19.95 9.09 -7.12
C SER A 383 -19.66 7.89 -8.01
N MET A 384 -19.28 6.74 -7.43
CA MET A 384 -19.06 5.51 -8.20
C MET A 384 -20.35 4.97 -8.81
N ARG A 385 -21.50 5.05 -8.07
CA ARG A 385 -22.82 4.67 -8.59
C ARG A 385 -23.18 5.51 -9.81
N GLN A 386 -23.07 6.84 -9.70
CA GLN A 386 -23.40 7.77 -10.79
C GLN A 386 -22.56 7.49 -12.04
N VAL A 387 -21.26 7.22 -11.90
CA VAL A 387 -20.40 6.88 -13.04
C VAL A 387 -20.81 5.56 -13.69
N LEU A 388 -21.13 4.53 -12.89
CA LEU A 388 -21.59 3.24 -13.42
C LEU A 388 -22.95 3.34 -14.08
N GLU A 389 -23.91 4.07 -13.50
CA GLU A 389 -25.23 4.31 -14.09
C GLU A 389 -25.13 5.10 -15.40
N ALA A 390 -24.30 6.16 -15.41
CA ALA A 390 -23.99 6.92 -16.64
C ALA A 390 -23.36 6.01 -17.71
N ALA A 391 -22.57 5.02 -17.32
CA ALA A 391 -22.02 4.01 -18.24
C ALA A 391 -23.06 3.00 -18.75
N GLY A 392 -24.28 2.97 -18.18
CA GLY A 392 -25.34 2.03 -18.53
C GLY A 392 -25.36 0.75 -17.68
N SER A 393 -24.64 0.75 -16.55
CA SER A 393 -24.66 -0.39 -15.60
C SER A 393 -25.96 -0.42 -14.81
N ARG A 394 -26.38 -1.64 -14.42
CA ARG A 394 -27.61 -1.92 -13.66
C ARG A 394 -27.29 -2.84 -12.48
N ASN A 395 -28.27 -3.07 -11.61
CA ASN A 395 -28.16 -3.98 -10.46
C ASN A 395 -26.94 -3.69 -9.59
N LEU A 396 -26.75 -2.40 -9.25
CA LEU A 396 -25.58 -1.95 -8.48
C LEU A 396 -25.64 -2.41 -7.03
N TRP A 397 -24.50 -2.86 -6.51
CA TRP A 397 -24.34 -3.23 -5.11
C TRP A 397 -22.93 -2.86 -4.61
N THR A 398 -22.76 -2.77 -3.31
CA THR A 398 -21.51 -2.34 -2.66
C THR A 398 -20.82 -3.47 -1.95
N GLN A 399 -19.49 -3.39 -1.89
CA GLN A 399 -18.64 -4.26 -1.09
C GLN A 399 -17.71 -3.38 -0.26
N ASP A 400 -17.69 -3.61 1.04
CA ASP A 400 -16.72 -2.95 1.93
C ASP A 400 -15.32 -3.53 1.75
N GLY A 401 -14.32 -2.72 2.04
CA GLY A 401 -12.94 -3.15 1.99
C GLY A 401 -11.96 -2.07 2.43
N THR A 402 -10.78 -2.51 2.81
CA THR A 402 -9.66 -1.66 3.19
C THR A 402 -8.41 -2.06 2.41
N ALA A 403 -7.45 -1.15 2.28
CA ALA A 403 -6.14 -1.43 1.70
C ALA A 403 -5.09 -0.43 2.20
N HIS A 404 -3.82 -0.74 1.96
CA HIS A 404 -2.72 0.21 2.15
C HIS A 404 -2.56 0.68 3.60
N LEU A 405 -2.00 -0.17 4.45
CA LEU A 405 -1.63 0.20 5.82
C LEU A 405 -0.45 1.20 5.82
N MET A 406 -0.61 2.31 6.52
CA MET A 406 0.36 3.41 6.62
C MET A 406 0.38 3.96 8.05
N GLY A 407 1.45 4.69 8.40
CA GLY A 407 1.60 5.23 9.76
C GLY A 407 1.98 4.18 10.79
N GLY A 408 2.04 4.57 12.05
CA GLY A 408 2.53 3.74 13.16
C GLY A 408 3.94 4.09 13.64
N CYS A 409 4.77 4.70 12.80
CA CYS A 409 6.09 5.23 13.17
C CYS A 409 6.36 6.55 12.43
N ARG A 410 5.37 7.45 12.42
CA ARG A 410 5.39 8.64 11.55
C ARG A 410 6.64 9.49 11.72
N MET A 411 7.15 10.00 10.59
CA MET A 411 8.22 10.98 10.57
C MET A 411 7.72 12.39 10.92
N GLY A 412 8.62 13.26 11.38
CA GLY A 412 8.29 14.65 11.66
C GLY A 412 9.51 15.50 11.90
N SER A 413 9.30 16.79 12.20
CA SER A 413 10.35 17.75 12.51
C SER A 413 10.64 17.84 14.00
N GLU A 414 9.75 17.37 14.86
CA GLU A 414 9.81 17.52 16.31
C GLU A 414 9.74 16.14 17.00
N PRO A 415 10.66 15.85 17.93
CA PRO A 415 10.72 14.57 18.61
C PRO A 415 9.48 14.27 19.47
N GLU A 416 8.79 15.30 19.98
CA GLU A 416 7.56 15.14 20.77
C GLU A 416 6.36 14.73 19.93
N GLN A 417 6.44 14.90 18.60
CA GLN A 417 5.32 14.67 17.68
C GLN A 417 5.57 13.56 16.67
N SER A 418 6.76 12.93 16.68
CA SER A 418 7.14 11.92 15.71
C SER A 418 8.06 10.86 16.30
N VAL A 419 8.10 9.70 15.66
CA VAL A 419 9.00 8.59 16.02
C VAL A 419 10.39 8.79 15.39
N THR A 420 10.40 9.33 14.19
CA THR A 420 11.62 9.55 13.41
C THR A 420 11.71 10.99 12.90
N ASN A 421 12.92 11.41 12.56
CA ASN A 421 13.16 12.64 11.81
C ASN A 421 12.83 12.46 10.30
N ALA A 422 13.11 13.51 9.52
CA ALA A 422 12.92 13.53 8.07
C ALA A 422 13.69 12.44 7.31
N ASP A 423 14.78 11.94 7.86
CA ASP A 423 15.63 10.92 7.23
C ASP A 423 15.27 9.49 7.66
N GLY A 424 14.14 9.32 8.38
CA GLY A 424 13.70 8.02 8.90
C GLY A 424 14.52 7.54 10.10
N ARG A 425 15.47 8.34 10.62
CA ARG A 425 16.27 8.02 11.79
C ARG A 425 15.47 8.28 13.05
N THR A 426 15.44 7.31 13.97
CA THR A 426 14.74 7.49 15.25
C THR A 426 15.39 8.58 16.09
N TRP A 427 14.58 9.30 16.88
CA TRP A 427 15.09 10.39 17.73
C TRP A 427 15.94 9.88 18.90
N GLU A 428 15.56 8.73 19.46
CA GLU A 428 16.17 8.20 20.68
C GLU A 428 17.41 7.34 20.43
N ILE A 429 17.44 6.61 19.30
CA ILE A 429 18.49 5.63 19.02
C ILE A 429 19.18 6.01 17.71
N PRO A 430 20.41 6.55 17.80
CA PRO A 430 21.06 7.24 16.68
C PRO A 430 21.43 6.34 15.50
N ASN A 431 21.49 5.04 15.68
CA ASN A 431 21.81 4.06 14.64
C ASN A 431 20.65 3.12 14.30
N LEU A 432 19.41 3.55 14.59
CA LEU A 432 18.17 2.87 14.24
C LEU A 432 17.34 3.74 13.30
N TRP A 433 16.94 3.17 12.17
CA TRP A 433 16.06 3.80 11.17
C TRP A 433 14.79 3.00 10.96
N VAL A 434 13.76 3.69 10.51
CA VAL A 434 12.55 3.09 9.92
C VAL A 434 12.52 3.45 8.44
N CYS A 435 12.19 2.49 7.57
CA CYS A 435 12.22 2.68 6.12
C CYS A 435 11.09 1.91 5.43
N ASP A 436 9.85 2.23 5.78
CA ASP A 436 8.65 1.62 5.18
C ASP A 436 7.43 2.56 5.28
N GLY A 437 6.24 2.04 4.97
CA GLY A 437 4.99 2.81 5.02
C GLY A 437 4.60 3.31 6.42
N SER A 438 5.20 2.79 7.49
CA SER A 438 4.94 3.27 8.85
C SER A 438 5.44 4.69 9.11
N LEU A 439 6.38 5.18 8.29
CA LEU A 439 6.87 6.56 8.35
C LEU A 439 5.84 7.60 7.92
N MET A 440 4.85 7.24 7.12
CA MET A 440 3.95 8.19 6.47
C MET A 440 3.09 8.95 7.48
N PRO A 441 3.18 10.29 7.53
CA PRO A 441 2.40 11.09 8.47
C PRO A 441 0.93 11.27 8.06
N THR A 442 0.64 11.21 6.75
CA THR A 442 -0.69 11.28 6.13
C THR A 442 -0.75 10.34 4.93
N GLY A 443 -1.96 9.90 4.55
CA GLY A 443 -2.16 8.84 3.55
C GLY A 443 -2.26 9.33 2.10
N GLY A 444 -2.78 10.55 1.88
CA GLY A 444 -3.22 10.97 0.54
C GLY A 444 -4.32 10.05 -0.03
N GLY A 445 -4.91 10.44 -1.15
CA GLY A 445 -6.00 9.68 -1.79
C GLY A 445 -5.57 8.79 -2.96
N VAL A 446 -4.36 8.22 -2.92
CA VAL A 446 -3.82 7.33 -3.96
C VAL A 446 -3.00 6.18 -3.37
N ASN A 447 -2.71 5.17 -4.17
CA ASN A 447 -1.88 4.03 -3.78
C ASN A 447 -0.49 4.49 -3.30
N PRO A 448 -0.04 4.11 -2.08
CA PRO A 448 1.18 4.66 -1.48
C PRO A 448 2.47 3.97 -1.91
N SER A 449 2.42 2.85 -2.61
CA SER A 449 3.60 2.00 -2.85
C SER A 449 4.75 2.73 -3.58
N LEU A 450 4.44 3.62 -4.52
CA LEU A 450 5.47 4.41 -5.19
C LEU A 450 6.09 5.45 -4.23
N THR A 451 5.29 6.07 -3.37
CA THR A 451 5.77 7.02 -2.34
C THR A 451 6.66 6.32 -1.32
N ILE A 452 6.29 5.12 -0.87
CA ILE A 452 7.11 4.32 0.04
C ILE A 452 8.47 3.99 -0.59
N GLN A 453 8.50 3.59 -1.86
CA GLN A 453 9.75 3.29 -2.57
C GLN A 453 10.59 4.56 -2.80
N ALA A 454 9.97 5.68 -3.15
CA ALA A 454 10.67 6.97 -3.26
C ALA A 454 11.28 7.43 -1.93
N LEU A 455 10.56 7.27 -0.80
CA LEU A 455 11.10 7.50 0.53
C LEU A 455 12.28 6.57 0.85
N ALA A 456 12.19 5.31 0.49
CA ALA A 456 13.28 4.35 0.69
C ALA A 456 14.53 4.73 -0.11
N CYS A 457 14.40 5.19 -1.36
CA CYS A 457 15.51 5.74 -2.14
C CYS A 457 16.15 6.94 -1.42
N ARG A 458 15.32 7.87 -0.96
CA ARG A 458 15.78 9.06 -0.22
C ARG A 458 16.55 8.68 1.05
N ILE A 459 16.00 7.80 1.86
CA ILE A 459 16.62 7.33 3.10
C ILE A 459 17.95 6.63 2.81
N GLY A 460 17.99 5.78 1.79
CA GLY A 460 19.22 5.12 1.33
C GLY A 460 20.31 6.10 0.92
N ASP A 461 19.96 7.17 0.18
CA ASP A 461 20.86 8.26 -0.16
C ASP A 461 21.40 8.96 1.10
N ARG A 462 20.52 9.30 2.06
CA ARG A 462 20.94 9.96 3.33
C ARG A 462 21.88 9.10 4.16
N ILE A 463 21.58 7.81 4.31
CA ILE A 463 22.49 6.87 4.99
C ILE A 463 23.84 6.82 4.26
N THR A 464 23.83 6.73 2.94
CA THR A 464 25.06 6.70 2.12
C THR A 464 25.89 8.00 2.28
N GLU A 465 25.25 9.17 2.26
CA GLU A 465 25.89 10.46 2.46
C GLU A 465 26.52 10.57 3.85
N MET A 466 25.81 10.14 4.90
CA MET A 466 26.32 10.12 6.27
C MET A 466 27.55 9.19 6.39
N GLY A 467 27.48 8.00 5.78
CA GLY A 467 28.63 7.09 5.75
C GLY A 467 29.86 7.68 5.06
N LYS A 468 29.69 8.38 3.94
CA LYS A 468 30.79 9.07 3.25
C LYS A 468 31.43 10.19 4.07
N ARG A 469 30.64 10.82 4.97
CA ARG A 469 31.16 11.87 5.89
C ARG A 469 31.73 11.31 7.18
N GLY A 470 31.68 9.99 7.39
CA GLY A 470 32.14 9.35 8.62
C GLY A 470 31.24 9.62 9.83
N GLU A 471 29.96 9.88 9.60
CA GLU A 471 28.92 10.12 10.62
C GLU A 471 28.18 8.84 11.05
N LEU A 472 28.55 7.69 10.47
CA LEU A 472 28.01 6.36 10.75
C LEU A 472 29.05 5.40 11.31
#